data_3302c2eca2c75d0800b51b011936e546
#
_entry.id   3302c2eca2c75d0800b51b011936e546
#
_cell.length_a   1.000
_cell.length_b   1.000
_cell.length_c   1.000
_cell.angle_alpha   90.00
_cell.angle_beta   90.00
_cell.angle_gamma   90.00
#
_symmetry.space_group_name_H-M   'P 1'
#
loop_
_entity.id
_entity.type
_entity.pdbx_description
1 polymer ?
#
loop_
_entity_poly.entity_id
_entity_poly.type
_entity_poly.pdbx_seq_one_letter_code
_entity_poly.pdbx_strand_id
1 'polypeptide(L)'
;ESLMVSPISMSTEVDEAFVQQFEVVKEVISNVRSIRLQKNIAQKEALELQVVGENPVAAFDAVIIKMCNLSAVTAVEAKADGAAAFMVGTTEYAVPLGNMIDVDAEIARMEAELKHKEGFLQGVLKKLGNEKFVNNAPAAVIEMERKKQADAESIINSLKESIAALKKA
;
A
#
# COMPACT_ATOMS: atom_id res chain seq x y z
N GLU A 1 3.40 47.76 -6.13
CA GLU A 1 4.69 47.58 -5.41
C GLU A 1 5.38 46.35 -5.99
N SER A 2 6.69 46.47 -6.22
CA SER A 2 7.46 45.32 -6.70
C SER A 2 7.72 44.34 -5.58
N LEU A 3 7.60 43.05 -5.85
CA LEU A 3 7.89 41.95 -4.90
C LEU A 3 9.33 42.01 -4.34
N MET A 4 10.24 42.65 -5.09
CA MET A 4 11.65 42.83 -4.70
C MET A 4 11.88 43.85 -3.59
N VAL A 5 10.92 44.73 -3.31
CA VAL A 5 10.99 45.75 -2.27
C VAL A 5 9.91 45.54 -1.18
N SER A 6 9.14 44.50 -1.30
CA SER A 6 8.15 44.13 -0.28
C SER A 6 8.84 43.59 0.98
N PRO A 7 8.53 44.09 2.18
CA PRO A 7 9.09 43.51 3.38
C PRO A 7 8.65 42.05 3.53
N ILE A 8 9.61 41.17 3.80
CA ILE A 8 9.31 39.77 4.13
C ILE A 8 8.72 39.78 5.53
N SER A 9 7.46 39.36 5.63
CA SER A 9 6.85 39.13 6.97
C SER A 9 7.50 37.86 7.54
N MET A 10 8.34 38.05 8.55
CA MET A 10 8.86 36.92 9.32
C MET A 10 7.82 36.55 10.38
N SER A 11 7.26 35.33 10.28
CA SER A 11 6.50 34.76 11.39
C SER A 11 7.48 34.50 12.52
N THR A 12 7.25 35.09 13.67
CA THR A 12 8.11 34.92 14.85
C THR A 12 7.61 33.82 15.78
N GLU A 13 6.40 33.31 15.55
CA GLU A 13 5.80 32.23 16.33
C GLU A 13 5.39 31.10 15.40
N VAL A 14 5.91 29.92 15.67
CA VAL A 14 5.52 28.67 15.01
C VAL A 14 4.60 27.93 15.97
N ASP A 15 3.36 27.69 15.56
CA ASP A 15 2.45 26.80 16.29
C ASP A 15 2.90 25.35 16.08
N GLU A 16 3.68 24.84 17.03
CA GLU A 16 4.20 23.47 16.97
C GLU A 16 3.09 22.42 16.93
N ALA A 17 1.97 22.66 17.61
CA ALA A 17 0.83 21.76 17.61
C ALA A 17 0.18 21.70 16.22
N PHE A 18 0.05 22.84 15.55
CA PHE A 18 -0.43 22.89 14.16
C PHE A 18 0.51 22.17 13.20
N VAL A 19 1.82 22.35 13.35
CA VAL A 19 2.82 21.66 12.52
C VAL A 19 2.73 20.15 12.73
N GLN A 20 2.63 19.67 13.96
CA GLN A 20 2.49 18.26 14.26
C GLN A 20 1.21 17.66 13.68
N GLN A 21 0.08 18.36 13.80
CA GLN A 21 -1.17 17.91 13.17
C GLN A 21 -1.04 17.85 11.65
N PHE A 22 -0.35 18.81 11.05
CA PHE A 22 -0.14 18.82 9.60
C PHE A 22 0.78 17.67 9.13
N GLU A 23 1.76 17.26 9.92
CA GLU A 23 2.55 16.05 9.65
C GLU A 23 1.66 14.81 9.62
N VAL A 24 0.75 14.64 10.59
CA VAL A 24 -0.25 13.56 10.59
C VAL A 24 -1.11 13.62 9.33
N VAL A 25 -1.57 14.79 8.92
CA VAL A 25 -2.36 14.97 7.68
C VAL A 25 -1.60 14.49 6.45
N LYS A 26 -0.31 14.85 6.32
CA LYS A 26 0.54 14.42 5.22
C LYS A 26 0.68 12.89 5.18
N GLU A 27 0.83 12.27 6.33
CA GLU A 27 0.97 10.82 6.44
C GLU A 27 -0.34 10.11 6.08
N VAL A 28 -1.49 10.61 6.54
CA VAL A 28 -2.82 10.11 6.13
C VAL A 28 -2.99 10.18 4.62
N ILE A 29 -2.70 11.34 4.00
CA ILE A 29 -2.81 11.53 2.55
C ILE A 29 -1.90 10.54 1.80
N SER A 30 -0.67 10.35 2.27
CA SER A 30 0.29 9.42 1.66
C SER A 30 -0.22 7.97 1.70
N ASN A 31 -0.76 7.54 2.86
CA ASN A 31 -1.30 6.19 3.03
C ASN A 31 -2.53 5.95 2.14
N VAL A 32 -3.48 6.90 2.08
CA VAL A 32 -4.66 6.78 1.20
C VAL A 32 -4.24 6.67 -0.27
N ARG A 33 -3.24 7.46 -0.71
CA ARG A 33 -2.70 7.36 -2.09
C ARG A 33 -2.03 6.02 -2.34
N SER A 34 -1.32 5.48 -1.36
CA SER A 34 -0.69 4.16 -1.44
C SER A 34 -1.73 3.05 -1.57
N ILE A 35 -2.83 3.12 -0.81
CA ILE A 35 -3.96 2.18 -0.93
C ILE A 35 -4.56 2.25 -2.33
N ARG A 36 -4.81 3.45 -2.87
CA ARG A 36 -5.31 3.60 -4.25
C ARG A 36 -4.40 2.93 -5.26
N LEU A 37 -3.09 3.12 -5.12
CA LEU A 37 -2.11 2.52 -6.02
C LEU A 37 -2.09 0.99 -5.90
N GLN A 38 -2.03 0.47 -4.67
CA GLN A 38 -1.99 -0.96 -4.40
C GLN A 38 -3.25 -1.69 -4.86
N LYS A 39 -4.41 -1.04 -4.72
CA LYS A 39 -5.72 -1.59 -5.09
C LYS A 39 -6.17 -1.19 -6.48
N ASN A 40 -5.31 -0.49 -7.24
CA ASN A 40 -5.58 -0.01 -8.60
C ASN A 40 -6.88 0.81 -8.72
N ILE A 41 -7.19 1.61 -7.69
CA ILE A 41 -8.39 2.45 -7.65
C ILE A 41 -8.09 3.76 -8.38
N ALA A 42 -8.91 4.09 -9.38
CA ALA A 42 -8.74 5.32 -10.14
C ALA A 42 -8.88 6.57 -9.26
N GLN A 43 -8.12 7.62 -9.54
CA GLN A 43 -8.17 8.86 -8.75
C GLN A 43 -9.53 9.57 -8.82
N LYS A 44 -10.30 9.34 -9.89
CA LYS A 44 -11.64 9.91 -10.07
C LYS A 44 -12.71 9.26 -9.18
N GLU A 45 -12.45 8.06 -8.67
CA GLU A 45 -13.39 7.37 -7.79
C GLU A 45 -13.31 7.94 -6.39
N ALA A 46 -14.45 8.34 -5.82
CA ALA A 46 -14.52 8.86 -4.48
C ALA A 46 -14.44 7.70 -3.47
N LEU A 47 -13.51 7.81 -2.51
CA LEU A 47 -13.38 6.87 -1.39
C LEU A 47 -13.97 7.49 -0.13
N GLU A 48 -14.35 6.67 0.82
CA GLU A 48 -14.63 7.09 2.20
C GLU A 48 -13.41 6.80 3.06
N LEU A 49 -13.12 7.68 4.02
CA LEU A 49 -12.10 7.45 5.05
C LEU A 49 -12.78 7.32 6.40
N GLN A 50 -12.57 6.20 7.06
CA GLN A 50 -13.02 5.96 8.42
C GLN A 50 -11.87 6.18 9.39
N VAL A 51 -12.16 6.87 10.50
CA VAL A 51 -11.24 7.08 11.61
C VAL A 51 -11.77 6.28 12.79
N VAL A 52 -11.00 5.33 13.28
CA VAL A 52 -11.43 4.50 14.42
C VAL A 52 -11.19 5.26 15.71
N GLY A 53 -12.27 5.65 16.38
CA GLY A 53 -12.24 6.46 17.58
C GLY A 53 -12.28 7.97 17.30
N GLU A 54 -11.49 8.74 18.04
CA GLU A 54 -11.44 10.19 17.93
C GLU A 54 -10.56 10.62 16.74
N ASN A 55 -11.03 11.61 15.97
CA ASN A 55 -10.26 12.15 14.85
C ASN A 55 -9.35 13.31 15.33
N PRO A 56 -8.04 13.10 15.46
CA PRO A 56 -7.13 14.12 15.98
C PRO A 56 -6.89 15.28 15.00
N VAL A 57 -7.26 15.12 13.74
CA VAL A 57 -7.05 16.10 12.67
C VAL A 57 -8.34 16.54 11.98
N ALA A 58 -9.47 16.50 12.70
CA ALA A 58 -10.79 16.86 12.17
C ALA A 58 -10.83 18.26 11.53
N ALA A 59 -10.04 19.21 12.03
CA ALA A 59 -9.91 20.56 11.45
C ALA A 59 -9.39 20.54 10.00
N PHE A 60 -8.72 19.46 9.58
CA PHE A 60 -8.13 19.30 8.26
C PHE A 60 -8.93 18.36 7.34
N ASP A 61 -10.09 17.87 7.76
CA ASP A 61 -10.91 16.94 6.98
C ASP A 61 -11.19 17.46 5.57
N ALA A 62 -11.53 18.75 5.44
CA ALA A 62 -11.76 19.36 4.13
C ALA A 62 -10.53 19.29 3.20
N VAL A 63 -9.33 19.39 3.77
CA VAL A 63 -8.06 19.28 3.02
C VAL A 63 -7.84 17.83 2.61
N ILE A 64 -8.00 16.88 3.53
CA ILE A 64 -7.83 15.45 3.28
C ILE A 64 -8.83 14.99 2.20
N ILE A 65 -10.10 15.37 2.34
CA ILE A 65 -11.16 15.08 1.37
C ILE A 65 -10.74 15.53 -0.04
N LYS A 66 -10.33 16.77 -0.16
CA LYS A 66 -9.97 17.36 -1.46
C LYS A 66 -8.69 16.74 -2.04
N MET A 67 -7.67 16.50 -1.22
CA MET A 67 -6.36 15.99 -1.65
C MET A 67 -6.39 14.51 -2.01
N CYS A 68 -7.32 13.74 -1.44
CA CYS A 68 -7.46 12.31 -1.65
C CYS A 68 -8.70 11.95 -2.49
N ASN A 69 -9.50 12.92 -2.94
CA ASN A 69 -10.79 12.71 -3.60
C ASN A 69 -11.68 11.77 -2.77
N LEU A 70 -11.94 12.16 -1.52
CA LEU A 70 -12.84 11.41 -0.64
C LEU A 70 -14.27 11.95 -0.73
N SER A 71 -15.24 11.08 -0.49
CA SER A 71 -16.64 11.45 -0.31
C SER A 71 -16.92 12.02 1.09
N ALA A 72 -16.27 11.42 2.08
CA ALA A 72 -16.41 11.80 3.49
C ALA A 72 -15.22 11.31 4.32
N VAL A 73 -15.03 11.92 5.50
CA VAL A 73 -14.24 11.41 6.60
C VAL A 73 -15.19 11.17 7.76
N THR A 74 -15.30 9.94 8.25
CA THR A 74 -16.25 9.54 9.29
C THR A 74 -15.55 8.91 10.48
N ALA A 75 -15.89 9.36 11.69
CA ALA A 75 -15.44 8.69 12.91
C ALA A 75 -16.33 7.45 13.16
N VAL A 76 -15.70 6.30 13.42
CA VAL A 76 -16.37 5.04 13.68
C VAL A 76 -15.82 4.36 14.92
N GLU A 77 -16.62 3.53 15.58
CA GLU A 77 -16.15 2.74 16.73
C GLU A 77 -15.30 1.54 16.29
N ALA A 78 -15.61 0.98 15.13
CA ALA A 78 -14.86 -0.12 14.54
C ALA A 78 -14.83 0.02 13.02
N LYS A 79 -13.73 -0.44 12.41
CA LYS A 79 -13.58 -0.43 10.95
C LYS A 79 -14.56 -1.39 10.27
N ALA A 80 -14.95 -1.06 9.04
CA ALA A 80 -15.77 -1.94 8.22
C ALA A 80 -15.01 -3.22 7.84
N ASP A 81 -15.73 -4.33 7.71
CA ASP A 81 -15.15 -5.59 7.22
C ASP A 81 -14.59 -5.42 5.80
N GLY A 82 -13.40 -5.95 5.57
CA GLY A 82 -12.73 -5.82 4.28
C GLY A 82 -12.15 -4.43 3.99
N ALA A 83 -12.15 -3.50 4.95
CA ALA A 83 -11.51 -2.21 4.79
C ALA A 83 -9.98 -2.32 4.80
N ALA A 84 -9.30 -1.55 3.94
CA ALA A 84 -7.87 -1.39 4.01
C ALA A 84 -7.52 -0.44 5.16
N ALA A 85 -6.92 -0.98 6.22
CA ALA A 85 -6.56 -0.22 7.41
C ALA A 85 -5.08 0.15 7.43
N PHE A 86 -4.78 1.30 8.05
CA PHE A 86 -3.41 1.77 8.32
C PHE A 86 -3.37 2.59 9.61
N MET A 87 -2.20 2.66 10.20
CA MET A 87 -1.98 3.45 11.43
C MET A 87 -1.22 4.72 11.11
N VAL A 88 -1.64 5.82 11.74
CA VAL A 88 -0.85 7.06 11.80
C VAL A 88 -0.77 7.48 13.26
N GLY A 89 0.43 7.42 13.81
CA GLY A 89 0.61 7.57 15.25
C GLY A 89 -0.15 6.47 16.01
N THR A 90 -1.08 6.87 16.87
CA THR A 90 -1.92 5.96 17.67
C THR A 90 -3.33 5.77 17.10
N THR A 91 -3.66 6.46 16.00
CA THR A 91 -5.00 6.44 15.41
C THR A 91 -5.04 5.45 14.23
N GLU A 92 -6.04 4.57 14.22
CA GLU A 92 -6.30 3.67 13.10
C GLU A 92 -7.23 4.36 12.10
N TYR A 93 -6.83 4.34 10.84
CA TYR A 93 -7.62 4.79 9.70
C TYR A 93 -7.97 3.60 8.83
N ALA A 94 -9.15 3.62 8.24
CA ALA A 94 -9.60 2.56 7.36
C ALA A 94 -10.29 3.13 6.13
N VAL A 95 -10.04 2.53 4.98
CA VAL A 95 -10.73 2.83 3.73
C VAL A 95 -11.61 1.63 3.40
N PRO A 96 -12.94 1.75 3.57
CA PRO A 96 -13.85 0.68 3.18
C PRO A 96 -13.81 0.54 1.66
N LEU A 97 -13.40 -0.62 1.21
CA LEU A 97 -13.22 -0.87 -0.22
C LEU A 97 -14.50 -1.44 -0.85
N GLY A 98 -15.40 -2.03 -0.05
CA GLY A 98 -16.71 -2.53 -0.48
C GLY A 98 -16.65 -3.25 -1.83
N ASN A 99 -17.58 -2.89 -2.72
CA ASN A 99 -17.61 -3.40 -4.11
C ASN A 99 -16.63 -2.69 -5.07
N MET A 100 -15.75 -1.84 -4.58
CA MET A 100 -14.77 -1.11 -5.42
C MET A 100 -13.57 -1.97 -5.80
N ILE A 101 -13.36 -3.09 -5.12
CA ILE A 101 -12.41 -4.11 -5.57
C ILE A 101 -13.20 -5.00 -6.52
N ASP A 102 -12.85 -4.94 -7.80
CA ASP A 102 -13.19 -6.01 -8.72
C ASP A 102 -12.38 -7.25 -8.29
N VAL A 103 -13.00 -8.08 -7.44
CA VAL A 103 -12.36 -9.27 -6.86
C VAL A 103 -11.89 -10.19 -7.97
N ASP A 104 -12.64 -10.27 -9.07
CA ASP A 104 -12.31 -11.09 -10.22
C ASP A 104 -11.07 -10.55 -10.97
N ALA A 105 -10.99 -9.22 -11.14
CA ALA A 105 -9.82 -8.58 -11.74
C ALA A 105 -8.57 -8.71 -10.84
N GLU A 106 -8.71 -8.60 -9.52
CA GLU A 106 -7.59 -8.78 -8.59
C GLU A 106 -7.12 -10.24 -8.55
N ILE A 107 -8.04 -11.20 -8.55
CA ILE A 107 -7.72 -12.62 -8.67
C ILE A 107 -7.00 -12.89 -10.00
N ALA A 108 -7.51 -12.38 -11.12
CA ALA A 108 -6.88 -12.55 -12.43
C ALA A 108 -5.44 -11.99 -12.47
N ARG A 109 -5.22 -10.84 -11.84
CA ARG A 109 -3.88 -10.24 -11.71
C ARG A 109 -2.95 -11.11 -10.89
N MET A 110 -3.41 -11.59 -9.72
CA MET A 110 -2.62 -12.48 -8.86
C MET A 110 -2.34 -13.83 -9.53
N GLU A 111 -3.28 -14.38 -10.29
CA GLU A 111 -3.09 -15.63 -11.06
C GLU A 111 -2.06 -15.45 -12.18
N ALA A 112 -2.05 -14.30 -12.86
CA ALA A 112 -1.03 -13.97 -13.85
C ALA A 112 0.37 -13.85 -13.22
N GLU A 113 0.48 -13.20 -12.07
CA GLU A 113 1.73 -13.08 -11.33
C GLU A 113 2.21 -14.44 -10.82
N LEU A 114 1.31 -15.27 -10.30
CA LEU A 114 1.58 -16.65 -9.87
C LEU A 114 2.18 -17.45 -11.01
N LYS A 115 1.55 -17.44 -12.18
CA LYS A 115 2.04 -18.14 -13.38
C LYS A 115 3.43 -17.68 -13.78
N HIS A 116 3.69 -16.37 -13.72
CA HIS A 116 5.02 -15.82 -14.01
C HIS A 116 6.08 -16.32 -13.01
N LYS A 117 5.75 -16.32 -11.71
CA LYS A 117 6.65 -16.80 -10.65
C LYS A 117 6.88 -18.31 -10.73
N GLU A 118 5.86 -19.09 -11.05
CA GLU A 118 6.01 -20.54 -11.28
C GLU A 118 6.92 -20.83 -12.50
N GLY A 119 6.79 -20.07 -13.59
CA GLY A 119 7.69 -20.17 -14.74
C GLY A 119 9.14 -19.83 -14.39
N PHE A 120 9.33 -18.78 -13.58
CA PHE A 120 10.65 -18.42 -13.06
C PHE A 120 11.25 -19.53 -12.21
N LEU A 121 10.47 -20.08 -11.25
CA LEU A 121 10.90 -21.19 -10.38
C LEU A 121 11.32 -22.42 -11.21
N GLN A 122 10.54 -22.79 -12.24
CA GLN A 122 10.89 -23.88 -13.12
C GLN A 122 12.24 -23.65 -13.83
N GLY A 123 12.52 -22.41 -14.25
CA GLY A 123 13.81 -22.03 -14.83
C GLY A 123 14.98 -22.22 -13.85
N VAL A 124 14.79 -21.81 -12.58
CA VAL A 124 15.79 -22.00 -11.52
C VAL A 124 16.00 -23.48 -11.20
N LEU A 125 14.91 -24.25 -11.08
CA LEU A 125 14.98 -25.70 -10.82
C LEU A 125 15.68 -26.46 -11.94
N LYS A 126 15.45 -26.10 -13.21
CA LYS A 126 16.16 -26.69 -14.36
C LYS A 126 17.67 -26.45 -14.30
N LYS A 127 18.09 -25.26 -13.84
CA LYS A 127 19.52 -24.96 -13.65
C LYS A 127 20.11 -25.78 -12.52
N LEU A 128 19.43 -25.81 -11.36
CA LEU A 128 19.87 -26.57 -10.19
C LEU A 128 19.83 -28.09 -10.40
N GLY A 129 18.96 -28.60 -11.27
CA GLY A 129 18.88 -29.99 -11.67
C GLY A 129 19.90 -30.40 -12.76
N ASN A 130 20.62 -29.44 -13.33
CA ASN A 130 21.65 -29.73 -14.32
C ASN A 130 22.98 -30.04 -13.63
N GLU A 131 23.36 -31.33 -13.61
CA GLU A 131 24.62 -31.81 -12.99
C GLU A 131 25.84 -31.08 -13.52
N LYS A 132 25.90 -30.79 -14.85
CA LYS A 132 27.01 -30.07 -15.46
C LYS A 132 27.12 -28.62 -14.91
N PHE A 133 25.99 -28.01 -14.66
CA PHE A 133 25.97 -26.67 -14.05
C PHE A 133 26.41 -26.72 -12.58
N VAL A 134 25.85 -27.64 -11.81
CA VAL A 134 26.13 -27.75 -10.35
C VAL A 134 27.59 -28.14 -10.11
N ASN A 135 28.18 -29.00 -10.95
CA ASN A 135 29.57 -29.45 -10.76
C ASN A 135 30.61 -28.43 -11.25
N ASN A 136 30.25 -27.51 -12.16
CA ASN A 136 31.20 -26.54 -12.73
C ASN A 136 30.98 -25.09 -12.29
N ALA A 137 29.82 -24.76 -11.70
CA ALA A 137 29.55 -23.41 -11.25
C ALA A 137 30.23 -23.12 -9.89
N PRO A 138 30.68 -21.87 -9.65
CA PRO A 138 31.18 -21.45 -8.35
C PRO A 138 30.10 -21.64 -7.25
N ALA A 139 30.51 -22.04 -6.05
CA ALA A 139 29.60 -22.27 -4.92
C ALA A 139 28.69 -21.09 -4.63
N ALA A 140 29.20 -19.86 -4.73
CA ALA A 140 28.40 -18.62 -4.56
C ALA A 140 27.25 -18.49 -5.58
N VAL A 141 27.42 -18.97 -6.81
CA VAL A 141 26.37 -18.94 -7.85
C VAL A 141 25.28 -19.96 -7.54
N ILE A 142 25.66 -21.14 -7.08
CA ILE A 142 24.71 -22.19 -6.68
C ILE A 142 23.89 -21.71 -5.47
N GLU A 143 24.53 -21.07 -4.50
CA GLU A 143 23.87 -20.52 -3.32
C GLU A 143 22.88 -19.40 -3.69
N MET A 144 23.26 -18.51 -4.61
CA MET A 144 22.34 -17.50 -5.16
C MET A 144 21.14 -18.13 -5.88
N GLU A 145 21.30 -19.18 -6.67
CA GLU A 145 20.18 -19.84 -7.34
C GLU A 145 19.27 -20.57 -6.32
N ARG A 146 19.82 -21.16 -5.26
CA ARG A 146 19.03 -21.73 -4.15
C ARG A 146 18.24 -20.65 -3.39
N LYS A 147 18.84 -19.49 -3.15
CA LYS A 147 18.13 -18.35 -2.54
C LYS A 147 16.97 -17.88 -3.42
N LYS A 148 17.20 -17.75 -4.74
CA LYS A 148 16.14 -17.42 -5.70
C LYS A 148 15.01 -18.46 -5.71
N GLN A 149 15.32 -19.73 -5.53
CA GLN A 149 14.33 -20.79 -5.39
C GLN A 149 13.47 -20.56 -4.13
N ALA A 150 14.10 -20.40 -2.97
CA ALA A 150 13.40 -20.20 -1.71
C ALA A 150 12.52 -18.92 -1.72
N ASP A 151 13.04 -17.82 -2.26
CA ASP A 151 12.30 -16.57 -2.41
C ASP A 151 11.08 -16.75 -3.35
N ALA A 152 11.26 -17.44 -4.46
CA ALA A 152 10.17 -17.71 -5.41
C ALA A 152 9.10 -18.61 -4.81
N GLU A 153 9.47 -19.67 -4.10
CA GLU A 153 8.54 -20.58 -3.42
C GLU A 153 7.74 -19.84 -2.33
N SER A 154 8.38 -18.98 -1.56
CA SER A 154 7.71 -18.14 -0.55
C SER A 154 6.66 -17.22 -1.18
N ILE A 155 7.01 -16.53 -2.27
CA ILE A 155 6.08 -15.63 -2.99
C ILE A 155 4.92 -16.43 -3.59
N ILE A 156 5.18 -17.59 -4.20
CA ILE A 156 4.16 -18.47 -4.77
C ILE A 156 3.15 -18.92 -3.71
N ASN A 157 3.62 -19.32 -2.52
CA ASN A 157 2.76 -19.73 -1.43
C ASN A 157 1.89 -18.58 -0.93
N SER A 158 2.48 -17.40 -0.72
CA SER A 158 1.75 -16.18 -0.32
C SER A 158 0.67 -15.79 -1.33
N LEU A 159 0.97 -15.83 -2.63
CA LEU A 159 0.00 -15.55 -3.69
C LEU A 159 -1.15 -16.57 -3.69
N LYS A 160 -0.86 -17.87 -3.53
CA LYS A 160 -1.89 -18.93 -3.45
C LYS A 160 -2.80 -18.74 -2.26
N GLU A 161 -2.27 -18.40 -1.08
CA GLU A 161 -3.05 -18.12 0.12
C GLU A 161 -3.94 -16.88 -0.08
N SER A 162 -3.40 -15.82 -0.67
CA SER A 162 -4.15 -14.59 -0.94
C SER A 162 -5.29 -14.82 -1.94
N ILE A 163 -5.05 -15.56 -3.03
CA ILE A 163 -6.10 -15.94 -3.99
C ILE A 163 -7.17 -16.81 -3.32
N ALA A 164 -6.77 -17.76 -2.47
CA ALA A 164 -7.72 -18.62 -1.77
C ALA A 164 -8.58 -17.84 -0.76
N ALA A 165 -8.01 -16.83 -0.10
CA ALA A 165 -8.74 -15.94 0.79
C ALA A 165 -9.78 -15.09 0.03
N LEU A 166 -9.38 -14.50 -1.11
CA LEU A 166 -10.29 -13.70 -1.95
C LEU A 166 -11.42 -14.51 -2.57
N LYS A 167 -11.18 -15.78 -2.91
CA LYS A 167 -12.23 -16.68 -3.45
C LYS A 167 -13.23 -17.15 -2.41
N LYS A 168 -12.94 -16.96 -1.11
CA LYS A 168 -13.84 -17.32 0.00
C LYS A 168 -14.65 -16.15 0.54
N ALA A 169 -14.23 -14.92 0.24
CA ALA A 169 -14.90 -13.70 0.66
C ALA A 169 -16.07 -13.35 -0.27
#